data_50d320f308762cf6b702f44a697514c4
#
_entry.id   50d320f308762cf6b702f44a697514c4
#
_cell.length_a   1.000
_cell.length_b   1.000
_cell.length_c   1.000
_cell.angle_alpha   90.00
_cell.angle_beta   90.00
_cell.angle_gamma   90.00
#
_symmetry.space_group_name_H-M   'P 1'
#
loop_
_entity.id
_entity.type
_entity.pdbx_description
1 polymer ?
#
loop_
_entity_poly.entity_id
_entity_poly.type
_entity_poly.pdbx_seq_one_letter_code
_entity_poly.pdbx_strand_id
1 'polypeptide(L)'
;MSLTEYSFRLLLLFLPGIIAFIIIDNLTIHQETKTQHRIIYSLLLGFLSYLLLMIFSKPIQLLFTTLPPMQFIVSLTNKDTQINFTEIFTASIIGVCLGCTLCKAINDRCLFKLAQKLRISNKFQETDAWANCIATYHPVWVIIRDREQKIIYQGQLVISLDSSERDGLVLENATVYTENSEFIYEAQVIYIPTKMENLIIELI
;
A
#
# COMPACT_ATOMS: atom_id res chain seq x y z
N MET A 1 36.22 16.65 -5.17
CA MET A 1 34.77 16.68 -5.33
C MET A 1 34.23 17.81 -4.48
N SER A 2 33.50 18.77 -5.06
CA SER A 2 32.81 19.77 -4.24
C SER A 2 31.65 19.08 -3.49
N LEU A 3 31.34 19.59 -2.30
CA LEU A 3 30.23 19.01 -1.50
C LEU A 3 28.90 18.99 -2.28
N THR A 4 28.70 19.99 -3.12
CA THR A 4 27.53 20.13 -4.02
C THR A 4 27.48 19.06 -5.10
N GLU A 5 28.60 18.66 -5.67
CA GLU A 5 28.67 17.64 -6.71
C GLU A 5 28.38 16.25 -6.15
N TYR A 6 28.89 15.95 -4.96
CA TYR A 6 28.60 14.70 -4.26
C TYR A 6 27.12 14.59 -3.89
N SER A 7 26.53 15.68 -3.36
CA SER A 7 25.12 15.72 -3.00
C SER A 7 24.21 15.54 -4.20
N PHE A 8 24.58 16.09 -5.36
CA PHE A 8 23.83 15.91 -6.60
C PHE A 8 23.89 14.47 -7.11
N ARG A 9 25.07 13.83 -7.09
CA ARG A 9 25.21 12.41 -7.45
C ARG A 9 24.41 11.51 -6.52
N LEU A 10 24.42 11.80 -5.21
CA LEU A 10 23.66 11.07 -4.22
C LEU A 10 22.14 11.20 -4.47
N LEU A 11 21.66 12.40 -4.80
CA LEU A 11 20.25 12.65 -5.12
C LEU A 11 19.81 11.86 -6.34
N LEU A 12 20.66 11.76 -7.39
CA LEU A 12 20.40 10.96 -8.57
C LEU A 12 20.32 9.45 -8.24
N LEU A 13 21.11 8.97 -7.27
CA LEU A 13 21.03 7.59 -6.79
C LEU A 13 19.68 7.29 -6.13
N PHE A 14 19.12 8.26 -5.42
CA PHE A 14 17.83 8.09 -4.74
C PHE A 14 16.62 8.19 -5.68
N LEU A 15 16.78 8.80 -6.86
CA LEU A 15 15.68 9.09 -7.77
C LEU A 15 14.80 7.86 -8.06
N PRO A 16 15.33 6.68 -8.47
CA PRO A 16 14.51 5.49 -8.72
C PRO A 16 13.73 5.04 -7.48
N GLY A 17 14.35 5.17 -6.30
CA GLY A 17 13.73 4.78 -5.04
C GLY A 17 12.64 5.75 -4.59
N ILE A 18 12.83 7.05 -4.81
CA ILE A 18 11.81 8.06 -4.54
C ILE A 18 10.58 7.80 -5.41
N ILE A 19 10.78 7.52 -6.70
CA ILE A 19 9.68 7.20 -7.63
C ILE A 19 8.94 5.95 -7.16
N ALA A 20 9.66 4.86 -6.84
CA ALA A 20 9.06 3.63 -6.35
C ALA A 20 8.27 3.85 -5.06
N PHE A 21 8.83 4.64 -4.11
CA PHE A 21 8.18 4.95 -2.85
C PHE A 21 6.90 5.77 -3.05
N ILE A 22 6.91 6.80 -3.92
CA ILE A 22 5.72 7.61 -4.23
C ILE A 22 4.60 6.73 -4.78
N ILE A 23 4.92 5.76 -5.64
CA ILE A 23 3.92 4.83 -6.18
C ILE A 23 3.31 3.98 -5.07
N ILE A 24 4.13 3.45 -4.17
CA ILE A 24 3.66 2.64 -3.03
C ILE A 24 2.81 3.51 -2.10
N ASP A 25 3.30 4.70 -1.74
CA ASP A 25 2.62 5.61 -0.79
C ASP A 25 1.24 6.06 -1.30
N ASN A 26 1.09 6.28 -2.61
CA ASN A 26 -0.19 6.70 -3.20
C ASN A 26 -1.16 5.56 -3.49
N LEU A 27 -0.67 4.35 -3.72
CA LEU A 27 -1.51 3.22 -4.15
C LEU A 27 -1.78 2.19 -3.06
N THR A 28 -1.18 2.34 -1.87
CA THR A 28 -1.45 1.47 -0.72
C THR A 28 -2.14 2.25 0.39
N ILE A 29 -3.14 1.63 1.01
CA ILE A 29 -3.78 2.19 2.20
C ILE A 29 -2.89 1.84 3.39
N HIS A 30 -2.26 2.83 4.00
CA HIS A 30 -1.46 2.66 5.19
C HIS A 30 -1.51 3.91 6.08
N GLN A 31 -1.19 3.74 7.35
CA GLN A 31 -1.07 4.87 8.27
C GLN A 31 0.09 5.77 7.87
N GLU A 32 -0.03 7.07 8.12
CA GLU A 32 1.01 8.04 7.79
C GLU A 32 2.38 7.64 8.35
N THR A 33 3.32 7.40 7.45
CA THR A 33 4.68 7.05 7.85
C THR A 33 5.47 8.30 8.25
N LYS A 34 6.23 8.21 9.34
CA LYS A 34 7.11 9.29 9.77
C LYS A 34 8.12 9.62 8.66
N THR A 35 8.45 10.90 8.48
CA THR A 35 9.37 11.38 7.44
C THR A 35 10.71 10.63 7.40
N GLN A 36 11.23 10.23 8.57
CA GLN A 36 12.47 9.44 8.66
C GLN A 36 12.36 8.08 7.95
N HIS A 37 11.23 7.38 8.10
CA HIS A 37 11.01 6.09 7.44
C HIS A 37 10.86 6.25 5.92
N ARG A 38 10.25 7.35 5.46
CA ARG A 38 10.14 7.67 4.02
C ARG A 38 11.50 7.75 3.35
N ILE A 39 12.46 8.43 3.99
CA ILE A 39 13.83 8.56 3.48
C ILE A 39 14.52 7.19 3.44
N ILE A 40 14.42 6.40 4.50
CA ILE A 40 15.04 5.07 4.56
C ILE A 40 14.46 4.14 3.49
N TYR A 41 13.14 4.11 3.33
CA TYR A 41 12.49 3.27 2.32
C TYR A 41 12.85 3.69 0.89
N SER A 42 12.90 4.99 0.59
CA SER A 42 13.32 5.46 -0.72
C SER A 42 14.78 5.11 -1.03
N LEU A 43 15.67 5.14 -0.03
CA LEU A 43 17.06 4.72 -0.17
C LEU A 43 17.16 3.22 -0.48
N LEU A 44 16.48 2.38 0.30
CA LEU A 44 16.46 0.94 0.10
C LEU A 44 15.88 0.55 -1.26
N LEU A 45 14.79 1.18 -1.69
CA LEU A 45 14.16 0.94 -2.98
C LEU A 45 15.06 1.40 -4.14
N GLY A 46 15.77 2.52 -3.97
CA GLY A 46 16.75 2.99 -4.95
C GLY A 46 17.88 1.98 -5.12
N PHE A 47 18.47 1.53 -4.02
CA PHE A 47 19.51 0.50 -4.04
C PHE A 47 19.02 -0.80 -4.70
N LEU A 48 17.80 -1.23 -4.36
CA LEU A 48 17.20 -2.43 -4.95
C LEU A 48 16.96 -2.27 -6.46
N SER A 49 16.55 -1.09 -6.93
CA SER A 49 16.37 -0.80 -8.36
C SER A 49 17.67 -0.95 -9.14
N TYR A 50 18.80 -0.45 -8.60
CA TYR A 50 20.10 -0.63 -9.24
C TYR A 50 20.60 -2.09 -9.17
N LEU A 51 20.34 -2.79 -8.06
CA LEU A 51 20.64 -4.23 -7.98
C LEU A 51 19.89 -5.04 -9.04
N LEU A 52 18.61 -4.79 -9.21
CA LEU A 52 17.80 -5.43 -10.24
C LEU A 52 18.33 -5.08 -11.64
N LEU A 53 18.65 -3.81 -11.87
CA LEU A 53 19.26 -3.39 -13.13
C LEU A 53 20.57 -4.18 -13.40
N MET A 54 21.43 -4.35 -12.40
CA MET A 54 22.68 -5.12 -12.52
C MET A 54 22.42 -6.60 -12.84
N ILE A 55 21.40 -7.21 -12.22
CA ILE A 55 21.03 -8.60 -12.46
C ILE A 55 20.49 -8.77 -13.88
N PHE A 56 19.58 -7.89 -14.31
CA PHE A 56 18.97 -7.97 -15.65
C PHE A 56 19.91 -7.54 -16.78
N SER A 57 20.89 -6.68 -16.51
CA SER A 57 21.85 -6.25 -17.55
C SER A 57 22.82 -7.37 -17.95
N LYS A 58 23.20 -8.28 -17.05
CA LYS A 58 24.10 -9.38 -17.35
C LYS A 58 23.61 -10.29 -18.49
N PRO A 59 22.38 -10.85 -18.46
CA PRO A 59 21.87 -11.67 -19.56
C PRO A 59 21.64 -10.85 -20.84
N ILE A 60 21.31 -9.56 -20.73
CA ILE A 60 21.11 -8.68 -21.89
C ILE A 60 22.46 -8.36 -22.55
N GLN A 61 23.54 -8.15 -21.78
CA GLN A 61 24.89 -7.96 -22.30
C GLN A 61 25.44 -9.23 -23.00
N LEU A 62 25.01 -10.43 -22.60
CA LEU A 62 25.34 -11.67 -23.26
C LEU A 62 24.68 -11.78 -24.65
N LEU A 63 23.49 -11.17 -24.81
CA LEU A 63 22.74 -11.15 -26.08
C LEU A 63 23.12 -9.95 -26.96
N PHE A 64 23.45 -8.83 -26.36
CA PHE A 64 23.77 -7.56 -27.01
C PHE A 64 25.12 -7.04 -26.50
N THR A 65 26.21 -7.31 -27.23
CA THR A 65 27.59 -6.93 -26.88
C THR A 65 27.86 -5.43 -26.81
N THR A 66 26.86 -4.57 -27.10
CA THR A 66 27.05 -3.11 -27.24
C THR A 66 26.69 -2.32 -25.98
N LEU A 67 26.19 -2.95 -24.91
CA LEU A 67 25.82 -2.19 -23.71
C LEU A 67 27.04 -1.90 -22.83
N PRO A 68 27.31 -0.64 -22.47
CA PRO A 68 28.43 -0.28 -21.60
C PRO A 68 28.26 -0.92 -20.21
N PRO A 69 29.37 -1.30 -19.55
CA PRO A 69 29.32 -1.81 -18.19
C PRO A 69 28.74 -0.77 -17.25
N MET A 70 27.96 -1.21 -16.27
CA MET A 70 27.38 -0.32 -15.27
C MET A 70 28.44 0.36 -14.45
N GLN A 71 28.51 1.67 -14.55
CA GLN A 71 29.52 2.49 -13.89
C GLN A 71 28.93 3.43 -12.84
N PHE A 72 27.60 3.54 -12.69
CA PHE A 72 26.98 4.54 -11.83
C PHE A 72 27.41 4.42 -10.37
N ILE A 73 27.43 3.19 -9.81
CA ILE A 73 27.89 2.95 -8.42
C ILE A 73 29.37 3.30 -8.27
N VAL A 74 30.18 2.98 -9.29
CA VAL A 74 31.61 3.32 -9.31
C VAL A 74 31.80 4.83 -9.45
N SER A 75 30.94 5.51 -10.19
CA SER A 75 30.98 6.97 -10.38
C SER A 75 30.65 7.77 -9.12
N LEU A 76 30.03 7.16 -8.12
CA LEU A 76 29.83 7.78 -6.80
C LEU A 76 31.14 7.91 -6.03
N THR A 77 32.06 6.97 -6.23
CA THR A 77 33.33 6.89 -5.49
C THR A 77 34.46 7.58 -6.25
N ASN A 78 34.47 7.51 -7.58
CA ASN A 78 35.51 8.06 -8.44
C ASN A 78 35.06 9.37 -9.11
N LYS A 79 35.88 10.43 -8.95
CA LYS A 79 35.64 11.75 -9.55
C LYS A 79 35.68 11.74 -11.09
N ASP A 80 36.54 10.90 -11.65
CA ASP A 80 36.87 10.93 -13.07
C ASP A 80 35.86 10.19 -13.95
N THR A 81 34.89 9.48 -13.34
CA THR A 81 33.84 8.79 -14.07
C THR A 81 32.66 9.73 -14.35
N GLN A 82 32.30 9.84 -15.63
CA GLN A 82 31.14 10.61 -16.05
C GLN A 82 29.85 9.92 -15.62
N ILE A 83 28.85 10.72 -15.25
CA ILE A 83 27.51 10.23 -14.88
C ILE A 83 26.84 9.72 -16.16
N ASN A 84 26.44 8.46 -16.17
CA ASN A 84 25.68 7.89 -17.27
C ASN A 84 24.17 8.05 -17.02
N PHE A 85 23.56 9.06 -17.64
CA PHE A 85 22.13 9.34 -17.50
C PHE A 85 21.24 8.19 -18.00
N THR A 86 21.70 7.36 -18.95
CA THR A 86 20.92 6.21 -19.45
C THR A 86 20.77 5.15 -18.36
N GLU A 87 21.77 4.95 -17.50
CA GLU A 87 21.66 4.05 -16.35
C GLU A 87 20.65 4.54 -15.32
N ILE A 88 20.64 5.85 -15.03
CA ILE A 88 19.69 6.44 -14.09
C ILE A 88 18.26 6.31 -14.64
N PHE A 89 18.08 6.58 -15.94
CA PHE A 89 16.78 6.48 -16.59
C PHE A 89 16.27 5.04 -16.59
N THR A 90 17.10 4.07 -16.95
CA THR A 90 16.73 2.65 -16.92
C THR A 90 16.46 2.15 -15.49
N ALA A 91 17.27 2.57 -14.50
CA ALA A 91 17.04 2.29 -13.10
C ALA A 91 15.70 2.88 -12.62
N SER A 92 15.33 4.08 -13.11
CA SER A 92 14.05 4.71 -12.77
C SER A 92 12.86 3.94 -13.35
N ILE A 93 12.95 3.42 -14.55
CA ILE A 93 11.92 2.53 -15.13
C ILE A 93 11.77 1.26 -14.27
N ILE A 94 12.90 0.66 -13.87
CA ILE A 94 12.87 -0.50 -12.94
C ILE A 94 12.25 -0.10 -11.60
N GLY A 95 12.54 1.10 -11.10
CA GLY A 95 11.92 1.65 -9.89
C GLY A 95 10.41 1.74 -9.99
N VAL A 96 9.86 2.19 -11.12
CA VAL A 96 8.41 2.20 -11.39
C VAL A 96 7.84 0.77 -11.35
N CYS A 97 8.46 -0.16 -12.07
CA CYS A 97 8.02 -1.56 -12.08
C CYS A 97 8.08 -2.19 -10.69
N LEU A 98 9.14 -1.90 -9.93
CA LEU A 98 9.31 -2.35 -8.55
C LEU A 98 8.23 -1.76 -7.64
N GLY A 99 7.95 -0.47 -7.76
CA GLY A 99 6.87 0.20 -7.00
C GLY A 99 5.52 -0.45 -7.26
N CYS A 100 5.16 -0.67 -8.53
CA CYS A 100 3.91 -1.33 -8.90
C CYS A 100 3.82 -2.79 -8.41
N THR A 101 4.91 -3.55 -8.52
CA THR A 101 4.92 -4.96 -8.08
C THR A 101 4.83 -5.07 -6.56
N LEU A 102 5.54 -4.21 -5.82
CA LEU A 102 5.44 -4.16 -4.37
C LEU A 102 4.07 -3.68 -3.89
N CYS A 103 3.49 -2.66 -4.55
CA CYS A 103 2.14 -2.21 -4.27
C CYS A 103 1.14 -3.37 -4.41
N LYS A 104 1.20 -4.11 -5.53
CA LYS A 104 0.37 -5.29 -5.72
C LYS A 104 0.62 -6.35 -4.64
N ALA A 105 1.88 -6.64 -4.31
CA ALA A 105 2.23 -7.63 -3.29
C ALA A 105 1.73 -7.25 -1.89
N ILE A 106 1.70 -5.94 -1.57
CA ILE A 106 1.14 -5.42 -0.32
C ILE A 106 -0.38 -5.57 -0.34
N ASN A 107 -1.06 -5.10 -1.39
CA ASN A 107 -2.51 -5.16 -1.49
C ASN A 107 -3.04 -6.60 -1.53
N ASP A 108 -2.34 -7.53 -2.20
CA ASP A 108 -2.67 -8.96 -2.25
C ASP A 108 -2.25 -9.72 -0.97
N ARG A 109 -1.64 -9.05 0.00
CA ARG A 109 -1.14 -9.63 1.27
C ARG A 109 -0.16 -10.78 1.07
N CYS A 110 0.62 -10.75 -0.02
CA CYS A 110 1.49 -11.86 -0.41
C CYS A 110 2.49 -12.25 0.69
N LEU A 111 3.10 -11.27 1.36
CA LEU A 111 4.05 -11.49 2.47
C LEU A 111 3.41 -12.22 3.65
N PHE A 112 2.21 -11.80 4.05
CA PHE A 112 1.49 -12.41 5.17
C PHE A 112 1.02 -13.83 4.82
N LYS A 113 0.49 -14.04 3.60
CA LYS A 113 0.12 -15.37 3.10
C LYS A 113 1.33 -16.32 3.08
N LEU A 114 2.49 -15.81 2.64
CA LEU A 114 3.73 -16.59 2.62
C LEU A 114 4.20 -16.93 4.04
N ALA A 115 4.20 -15.95 4.95
CA ALA A 115 4.61 -16.14 6.35
C ALA A 115 3.67 -17.15 7.07
N GLN A 116 2.38 -17.10 6.82
CA GLN A 116 1.41 -18.07 7.33
C GLN A 116 1.65 -19.47 6.75
N LYS A 117 1.89 -19.58 5.43
CA LYS A 117 2.20 -20.86 4.76
C LYS A 117 3.47 -21.50 5.31
N LEU A 118 4.47 -20.68 5.64
CA LEU A 118 5.73 -21.12 6.26
C LEU A 118 5.63 -21.31 7.78
N ARG A 119 4.44 -21.07 8.39
CA ARG A 119 4.20 -21.13 9.84
C ARG A 119 5.13 -20.24 10.66
N ILE A 120 5.63 -19.13 10.06
CA ILE A 120 6.51 -18.17 10.74
C ILE A 120 5.69 -17.19 11.58
N SER A 121 4.50 -16.81 11.12
CA SER A 121 3.65 -15.84 11.80
C SER A 121 2.17 -16.11 11.52
N ASN A 122 1.35 -15.91 12.56
CA ASN A 122 -0.12 -15.92 12.45
C ASN A 122 -0.69 -14.49 12.42
N LYS A 123 0.17 -13.47 12.22
CA LYS A 123 -0.29 -12.09 12.15
C LYS A 123 -1.06 -11.84 10.84
N PHE A 124 -2.16 -11.12 10.97
CA PHE A 124 -2.89 -10.55 9.84
C PHE A 124 -2.35 -9.15 9.56
N GLN A 125 -2.44 -8.69 8.32
CA GLN A 125 -1.97 -7.34 7.94
C GLN A 125 -2.80 -6.24 8.60
N GLU A 126 -4.07 -6.52 8.82
CA GLU A 126 -5.00 -5.60 9.45
C GLU A 126 -4.71 -5.54 10.95
N THR A 127 -4.55 -4.34 11.46
CA THR A 127 -4.35 -4.10 12.89
C THR A 127 -5.64 -4.29 13.68
N ASP A 128 -6.79 -4.21 12.99
CA ASP A 128 -8.11 -4.37 13.57
C ASP A 128 -8.77 -5.69 13.15
N ALA A 129 -9.33 -6.40 14.12
CA ALA A 129 -10.09 -7.63 13.93
C ALA A 129 -11.31 -7.41 13.00
N TRP A 130 -11.91 -6.22 13.08
CA TRP A 130 -13.05 -5.82 12.26
C TRP A 130 -12.69 -5.73 10.77
N ALA A 131 -11.63 -5.01 10.42
CA ALA A 131 -11.16 -4.88 9.04
C ALA A 131 -10.79 -6.24 8.43
N ASN A 132 -10.20 -7.14 9.23
CA ASN A 132 -9.91 -8.50 8.80
C ASN A 132 -11.17 -9.34 8.55
N CYS A 133 -12.19 -9.19 9.40
CA CYS A 133 -13.46 -9.88 9.25
C CYS A 133 -14.15 -9.48 7.95
N ILE A 134 -14.27 -8.18 7.67
CA ILE A 134 -14.85 -7.66 6.44
C ILE A 134 -14.08 -8.15 5.21
N ALA A 135 -12.76 -8.05 5.22
CA ALA A 135 -11.93 -8.45 4.08
C ALA A 135 -12.01 -9.95 3.76
N THR A 136 -12.36 -10.78 4.76
CA THR A 136 -12.49 -12.23 4.59
C THR A 136 -13.84 -12.64 4.02
N TYR A 137 -14.91 -11.92 4.39
CA TYR A 137 -16.29 -12.31 4.08
C TYR A 137 -16.99 -11.42 3.06
N HIS A 138 -16.28 -10.55 2.34
CA HIS A 138 -16.87 -9.65 1.36
C HIS A 138 -17.49 -10.40 0.14
N PRO A 139 -18.72 -10.06 -0.31
CA PRO A 139 -19.70 -9.09 0.21
C PRO A 139 -20.43 -9.62 1.46
N VAL A 140 -20.56 -8.77 2.49
CA VAL A 140 -21.11 -9.17 3.78
C VAL A 140 -22.48 -8.53 4.01
N TRP A 141 -23.48 -9.35 4.30
CA TRP A 141 -24.73 -8.87 4.84
C TRP A 141 -24.61 -8.73 6.34
N VAL A 142 -25.08 -7.58 6.86
CA VAL A 142 -24.93 -7.23 8.27
C VAL A 142 -26.25 -6.77 8.86
N ILE A 143 -26.44 -7.06 10.15
CA ILE A 143 -27.42 -6.41 10.99
C ILE A 143 -26.65 -5.48 11.94
N ILE A 144 -26.98 -4.19 11.91
CA ILE A 144 -26.39 -3.18 12.78
C ILE A 144 -27.46 -2.70 13.73
N ARG A 145 -27.22 -2.87 15.03
CA ARG A 145 -28.10 -2.35 16.08
C ARG A 145 -27.49 -1.10 16.71
N ASP A 146 -28.14 0.02 16.52
CA ASP A 146 -27.80 1.27 17.20
C ASP A 146 -28.51 1.32 18.55
N ARG A 147 -27.70 1.28 19.63
CA ARG A 147 -28.24 1.30 21.00
C ARG A 147 -28.78 2.66 21.42
N GLU A 148 -28.23 3.75 20.86
CA GLU A 148 -28.70 5.11 21.20
C GLU A 148 -30.02 5.44 20.53
N GLN A 149 -30.12 5.14 19.22
CA GLN A 149 -31.31 5.47 18.44
C GLN A 149 -32.39 4.39 18.52
N LYS A 150 -32.08 3.23 19.07
CA LYS A 150 -32.99 2.05 19.12
C LYS A 150 -33.49 1.63 17.74
N ILE A 151 -32.58 1.68 16.74
CA ILE A 151 -32.85 1.36 15.34
C ILE A 151 -31.98 0.19 14.94
N ILE A 152 -32.55 -0.67 14.10
CA ILE A 152 -31.86 -1.81 13.51
C ILE A 152 -31.75 -1.57 12.01
N TYR A 153 -30.52 -1.62 11.48
CA TYR A 153 -30.24 -1.55 10.05
C TYR A 153 -29.84 -2.92 9.57
N GLN A 154 -30.45 -3.40 8.50
CA GLN A 154 -30.08 -4.63 7.82
C GLN A 154 -29.71 -4.30 6.39
N GLY A 155 -28.56 -4.72 5.90
CA GLY A 155 -28.12 -4.42 4.54
C GLY A 155 -26.76 -5.01 4.20
N GLN A 156 -26.33 -4.77 2.98
CA GLN A 156 -25.03 -5.18 2.52
C GLN A 156 -23.99 -4.10 2.87
N LEU A 157 -22.96 -4.46 3.61
CA LEU A 157 -21.88 -3.56 3.96
C LEU A 157 -20.97 -3.32 2.74
N VAL A 158 -20.85 -2.06 2.31
CA VAL A 158 -20.04 -1.68 1.14
C VAL A 158 -18.73 -1.04 1.58
N ILE A 159 -18.78 -0.14 2.55
CA ILE A 159 -17.62 0.60 3.05
C ILE A 159 -17.72 0.74 4.56
N SER A 160 -16.63 0.42 5.26
CA SER A 160 -16.40 0.88 6.61
C SER A 160 -15.33 1.98 6.54
N LEU A 161 -15.72 3.21 6.82
CA LEU A 161 -14.81 4.34 6.89
C LEU A 161 -14.20 4.35 8.30
N ASP A 162 -12.99 3.83 8.41
CA ASP A 162 -12.14 3.95 9.60
C ASP A 162 -11.05 4.98 9.30
N SER A 163 -11.43 6.25 9.26
CA SER A 163 -10.47 7.34 9.16
C SER A 163 -10.57 8.19 10.44
N SER A 164 -9.44 8.67 10.91
CA SER A 164 -9.34 9.53 12.10
C SER A 164 -10.24 10.78 12.09
N GLU A 165 -10.84 11.10 10.95
CA GLU A 165 -11.70 12.26 10.77
C GLU A 165 -13.19 11.92 10.57
N ARG A 166 -13.54 10.72 10.11
CA ARG A 166 -14.94 10.32 9.86
C ARG A 166 -15.12 8.82 10.06
N ASP A 167 -15.69 8.47 11.22
CA ASP A 167 -16.17 7.13 11.47
C ASP A 167 -17.57 6.96 10.88
N GLY A 168 -17.81 5.89 10.14
CA GLY A 168 -19.14 5.63 9.60
C GLY A 168 -19.19 4.35 8.78
N LEU A 169 -20.40 3.84 8.61
CA LEU A 169 -20.70 2.65 7.84
C LEU A 169 -21.62 2.99 6.67
N VAL A 170 -21.38 2.41 5.51
CA VAL A 170 -22.23 2.53 4.33
C VAL A 170 -22.86 1.19 4.03
N LEU A 171 -24.18 1.14 4.03
CA LEU A 171 -24.97 -0.03 3.67
C LEU A 171 -25.67 0.20 2.35
N GLU A 172 -25.65 -0.82 1.48
CA GLU A 172 -26.51 -0.90 0.29
C GLU A 172 -27.69 -1.84 0.52
N ASN A 173 -28.81 -1.58 -0.18
CA ASN A 173 -30.07 -2.32 -0.07
C ASN A 173 -30.49 -2.46 1.39
N ALA A 174 -30.47 -1.34 2.09
CA ALA A 174 -30.67 -1.31 3.52
C ALA A 174 -32.15 -1.24 3.89
N THR A 175 -32.57 -2.08 4.82
CA THR A 175 -33.89 -2.07 5.45
C THR A 175 -33.74 -1.64 6.91
N VAL A 176 -34.61 -0.75 7.34
CA VAL A 176 -34.56 -0.14 8.68
C VAL A 176 -35.76 -0.60 9.49
N TYR A 177 -35.46 -1.03 10.72
CA TYR A 177 -36.45 -1.50 11.68
C TYR A 177 -36.34 -0.78 13.01
N THR A 178 -37.42 -0.76 13.77
CA THR A 178 -37.41 -0.38 15.20
C THR A 178 -36.73 -1.47 16.04
N GLU A 179 -36.40 -1.18 17.30
CA GLU A 179 -35.90 -2.17 18.28
C GLU A 179 -36.83 -3.39 18.42
N ASN A 180 -38.15 -3.21 18.21
CA ASN A 180 -39.18 -4.25 18.25
C ASN A 180 -39.32 -5.02 16.94
N SER A 181 -38.40 -4.84 15.98
CA SER A 181 -38.43 -5.47 14.65
C SER A 181 -39.60 -5.01 13.76
N GLU A 182 -40.18 -3.85 14.03
CA GLU A 182 -41.21 -3.24 13.16
C GLU A 182 -40.51 -2.55 11.98
N PHE A 183 -40.96 -2.81 10.76
CA PHE A 183 -40.46 -2.17 9.55
C PHE A 183 -40.72 -0.66 9.56
N ILE A 184 -39.70 0.11 9.19
CA ILE A 184 -39.82 1.59 9.06
C ILE A 184 -39.77 1.98 7.58
N TYR A 185 -38.64 1.72 6.90
CA TYR A 185 -38.42 2.02 5.49
C TYR A 185 -37.26 1.20 4.87
N GLU A 186 -37.19 1.24 3.54
CA GLU A 186 -36.07 0.73 2.77
C GLU A 186 -35.35 1.88 2.05
N ALA A 187 -34.04 1.77 1.90
CA ALA A 187 -33.22 2.71 1.15
C ALA A 187 -32.15 1.97 0.33
N GLN A 188 -31.84 2.48 -0.85
CA GLN A 188 -30.78 1.91 -1.69
C GLN A 188 -29.41 2.03 -1.04
N VAL A 189 -29.15 3.16 -0.39
CA VAL A 189 -27.89 3.44 0.32
C VAL A 189 -28.18 4.20 1.60
N ILE A 190 -27.60 3.74 2.71
CA ILE A 190 -27.65 4.44 4.01
C ILE A 190 -26.21 4.66 4.49
N TYR A 191 -25.91 5.90 4.87
CA TYR A 191 -24.71 6.24 5.61
C TYR A 191 -25.04 6.40 7.09
N ILE A 192 -24.36 5.65 7.94
CA ILE A 192 -24.53 5.67 9.40
C ILE A 192 -23.31 6.38 9.99
N PRO A 193 -23.41 7.69 10.36
CA PRO A 193 -22.32 8.48 10.92
C PRO A 193 -22.21 8.27 12.44
N THR A 194 -21.99 7.05 12.88
CA THR A 194 -21.96 6.74 14.32
C THR A 194 -20.64 6.11 14.70
N LYS A 195 -20.14 6.48 15.88
CA LYS A 195 -18.94 5.82 16.45
C LYS A 195 -19.24 4.34 16.68
N MET A 196 -18.33 3.47 16.27
CA MET A 196 -18.49 2.02 16.38
C MET A 196 -18.73 1.50 17.81
N GLU A 197 -18.36 2.29 18.83
CA GLU A 197 -18.53 1.93 20.24
C GLU A 197 -20.02 1.73 20.64
N ASN A 198 -20.95 2.39 19.94
CA ASN A 198 -22.38 2.33 20.23
C ASN A 198 -23.15 1.33 19.36
N LEU A 199 -22.47 0.68 18.44
CA LEU A 199 -23.06 -0.26 17.49
C LEU A 199 -22.77 -1.71 17.88
N ILE A 200 -23.76 -2.59 17.71
CA ILE A 200 -23.58 -4.02 17.64
C ILE A 200 -23.72 -4.42 16.18
N ILE A 201 -22.70 -5.09 15.64
CA ILE A 201 -22.69 -5.53 14.25
C ILE A 201 -22.68 -7.05 14.22
N GLU A 202 -23.70 -7.62 13.61
CA GLU A 202 -23.88 -9.05 13.43
C GLU A 202 -23.68 -9.36 11.94
N LEU A 203 -22.85 -10.35 11.61
CA LEU A 203 -22.64 -10.83 10.24
C LEU A 203 -23.62 -11.95 9.97
N ILE A 204 -24.24 -11.94 8.76
CA ILE A 204 -25.21 -12.96 8.34
C ILE A 204 -24.64 -13.78 7.18
#